data_e583470bf71d4ae5a427dd77bcdb87df
#
_entry.id   e583470bf71d4ae5a427dd77bcdb87df
#
_cell.length_a   1.000
_cell.length_b   1.000
_cell.length_c   1.000
_cell.angle_alpha   90.00
_cell.angle_beta   90.00
_cell.angle_gamma   90.00
#
_symmetry.space_group_name_H-M   'P 1'
#
loop_
_entity.id
_entity.type
_entity.pdbx_description
1 polymer ?
#
loop_
_entity_poly.entity_id
_entity_poly.type
_entity_poly.pdbx_seq_one_letter_code
_entity_poly.pdbx_strand_id
1 'polypeptide(L)'
;MMSAEPFSVSRCTARLGRIAILWRGDETERRGATLQASRFKDVFAALANLGVDAEPVVYEDDVLDAVRSQLARLDGVLVWVNPLHDGRNRAKLDALLREVAERGIWVSAHPDVVLKMGTKEVLHRTRTMSWGCDTALYRTVDAMRAELPARLAAGARVIKRNRGNGGQGVWKVEVLATTDGRPSVRVLDATKAEPEETPLEEFLKRCAAYFEDGCVIDQPFQKRLSEGVVRCYMAGDRCAGFGHQKVKALIEAPAARATAGARLYTSKADPRFQRLRRLMEDEWTPQLMSSLDLARRDLPMIWDADFMLGGRGVDGTDNYVLGEINVSSVFPIPDEVAEEIAQRVVDRLKSKPDLAAAQTVVER
;
A
#
# COMPACT_ATOMS: atom_id res chain seq x y z
N MET A 1 5.27 40.52 -51.41
CA MET A 1 5.23 40.15 -50.00
C MET A 1 4.36 38.89 -49.91
N MET A 2 5.00 37.73 -49.85
CA MET A 2 4.31 36.43 -49.69
C MET A 2 4.43 36.02 -48.24
N SER A 3 3.30 35.93 -47.55
CA SER A 3 3.20 35.45 -46.17
C SER A 3 3.46 33.94 -46.15
N ALA A 4 4.48 33.50 -45.43
CA ALA A 4 4.70 32.10 -45.13
C ALA A 4 3.85 31.74 -43.91
N GLU A 5 2.88 30.83 -44.10
CA GLU A 5 2.18 30.20 -42.99
C GLU A 5 3.12 29.20 -42.28
N PRO A 6 3.07 29.11 -40.92
CA PRO A 6 3.84 28.15 -40.21
C PRO A 6 3.20 26.76 -40.33
N PHE A 7 3.93 25.81 -40.91
CA PHE A 7 3.59 24.39 -40.89
C PHE A 7 3.54 23.89 -39.45
N SER A 8 2.35 23.67 -38.94
CA SER A 8 2.10 22.92 -37.72
C SER A 8 2.38 21.44 -38.02
N VAL A 9 3.56 20.97 -37.65
CA VAL A 9 3.88 19.56 -37.67
C VAL A 9 3.19 18.92 -36.43
N SER A 10 1.96 18.43 -36.67
CA SER A 10 1.32 17.50 -35.72
C SER A 10 2.20 16.24 -35.63
N ARG A 11 3.01 16.14 -34.60
CA ARG A 11 3.69 14.89 -34.26
C ARG A 11 2.63 13.86 -33.88
N CYS A 12 2.26 13.04 -34.84
CA CYS A 12 1.55 11.80 -34.57
C CYS A 12 2.51 10.89 -33.79
N THR A 13 2.57 11.03 -32.47
CA THR A 13 3.30 10.10 -31.62
C THR A 13 2.56 8.76 -31.70
N ALA A 14 3.24 7.74 -32.18
CA ALA A 14 2.71 6.37 -32.22
C ALA A 14 2.21 6.02 -30.80
N ARG A 15 0.97 5.55 -30.70
CA ARG A 15 0.38 5.13 -29.42
C ARG A 15 1.19 3.98 -28.84
N LEU A 16 1.67 4.14 -27.61
CA LEU A 16 2.47 3.13 -26.92
C LEU A 16 1.64 1.97 -26.37
N GLY A 17 0.35 2.20 -26.14
CA GLY A 17 -0.58 1.21 -25.64
C GLY A 17 -1.84 1.86 -25.04
N ARG A 18 -2.80 1.00 -24.68
CA ARG A 18 -4.08 1.37 -24.07
C ARG A 18 -4.20 0.77 -22.68
N ILE A 19 -4.48 1.57 -21.67
CA ILE A 19 -4.66 1.09 -20.29
C ILE A 19 -5.96 1.65 -19.69
N ALA A 20 -6.44 0.97 -18.64
CA ALA A 20 -7.48 1.49 -17.76
C ALA A 20 -6.88 2.08 -16.49
N ILE A 21 -7.54 3.10 -15.95
CA ILE A 21 -7.48 3.43 -14.52
C ILE A 21 -8.81 3.00 -13.91
N LEU A 22 -8.78 2.00 -13.02
CA LEU A 22 -9.94 1.37 -12.42
C LEU A 22 -10.09 1.79 -10.95
N TRP A 23 -11.27 2.29 -10.59
CA TRP A 23 -11.64 2.58 -9.20
C TRP A 23 -13.07 2.14 -8.90
N ARG A 24 -13.41 2.09 -7.60
CA ARG A 24 -14.79 1.80 -7.16
C ARG A 24 -15.62 3.08 -7.20
N GLY A 25 -16.83 2.98 -7.73
CA GLY A 25 -17.83 4.05 -7.77
C GLY A 25 -19.21 3.51 -8.10
N ASP A 26 -20.25 4.33 -7.91
CA ASP A 26 -21.63 3.97 -8.26
C ASP A 26 -21.95 4.14 -9.74
N GLU A 27 -23.18 3.82 -10.12
CA GLU A 27 -23.65 3.93 -11.50
C GLU A 27 -23.67 5.39 -12.02
N THR A 28 -23.91 6.36 -11.13
CA THR A 28 -23.88 7.78 -11.48
C THR A 28 -22.46 8.20 -11.84
N GLU A 29 -21.49 7.81 -10.99
CA GLU A 29 -20.07 8.06 -11.24
C GLU A 29 -19.60 7.34 -12.52
N ARG A 30 -20.08 6.13 -12.76
CA ARG A 30 -19.77 5.35 -13.97
C ARG A 30 -20.25 6.05 -15.25
N ARG A 31 -21.47 6.58 -15.26
CA ARG A 31 -22.03 7.30 -16.43
C ARG A 31 -21.36 8.64 -16.64
N GLY A 32 -20.95 9.32 -15.57
CA GLY A 32 -20.28 10.62 -15.59
C GLY A 32 -18.76 10.56 -15.66
N ALA A 33 -18.15 9.37 -15.70
CA ALA A 33 -16.71 9.22 -15.64
C ALA A 33 -16.03 9.82 -16.87
N THR A 34 -15.25 10.88 -16.66
CA THR A 34 -14.39 11.50 -17.66
C THR A 34 -12.97 11.64 -17.13
N LEU A 35 -12.00 11.77 -18.02
CA LEU A 35 -10.60 11.98 -17.65
C LEU A 35 -10.42 13.22 -16.76
N GLN A 36 -11.12 14.32 -17.12
CA GLN A 36 -11.01 15.62 -16.48
C GLN A 36 -11.73 15.71 -15.13
N ALA A 37 -12.88 15.03 -15.01
CA ALA A 37 -13.64 15.00 -13.75
C ALA A 37 -13.10 13.98 -12.75
N SER A 38 -12.21 13.07 -13.18
CA SER A 38 -11.65 12.06 -12.32
C SER A 38 -10.68 12.66 -11.30
N ARG A 39 -10.69 12.10 -10.10
CA ARG A 39 -9.65 12.37 -9.07
C ARG A 39 -8.25 11.94 -9.52
N PHE A 40 -8.11 11.19 -10.60
CA PHE A 40 -6.87 10.75 -11.23
C PHE A 40 -6.50 11.56 -12.48
N LYS A 41 -7.09 12.75 -12.68
CA LYS A 41 -6.89 13.60 -13.86
C LYS A 41 -5.41 13.85 -14.19
N ASP A 42 -4.56 14.01 -13.16
CA ASP A 42 -3.14 14.30 -13.33
C ASP A 42 -2.38 13.05 -13.83
N VAL A 43 -2.77 11.84 -13.39
CA VAL A 43 -2.24 10.58 -13.94
C VAL A 43 -2.67 10.38 -15.38
N PHE A 44 -3.93 10.66 -15.72
CA PHE A 44 -4.41 10.62 -17.10
C PHE A 44 -3.65 11.60 -18.00
N ALA A 45 -3.43 12.83 -17.53
CA ALA A 45 -2.67 13.84 -18.26
C ALA A 45 -1.21 13.43 -18.48
N ALA A 46 -0.55 12.91 -17.43
CA ALA A 46 0.82 12.43 -17.51
C ALA A 46 0.97 11.26 -18.50
N LEU A 47 0.04 10.32 -18.50
CA LEU A 47 0.01 9.20 -19.45
C LEU A 47 -0.16 9.69 -20.90
N ALA A 48 -1.12 10.60 -21.13
CA ALA A 48 -1.38 11.16 -22.45
C ALA A 48 -0.15 11.91 -23.00
N ASN A 49 0.56 12.67 -22.16
CA ASN A 49 1.79 13.38 -22.51
C ASN A 49 2.90 12.44 -23.01
N LEU A 50 2.89 11.19 -22.53
CA LEU A 50 3.86 10.15 -22.92
C LEU A 50 3.35 9.22 -24.03
N GLY A 51 2.18 9.52 -24.64
CA GLY A 51 1.61 8.75 -25.76
C GLY A 51 0.89 7.45 -25.34
N VAL A 52 0.49 7.34 -24.06
CA VAL A 52 -0.34 6.24 -23.56
C VAL A 52 -1.79 6.66 -23.56
N ASP A 53 -2.65 5.87 -24.24
CA ASP A 53 -4.09 6.05 -24.25
C ASP A 53 -4.70 5.45 -22.98
N ALA A 54 -5.28 6.26 -22.11
CA ALA A 54 -5.84 5.81 -20.84
C ALA A 54 -7.32 6.11 -20.73
N GLU A 55 -8.12 5.12 -20.29
CA GLU A 55 -9.56 5.27 -20.12
C GLU A 55 -10.01 4.99 -18.67
N PRO A 56 -11.11 5.65 -18.21
CA PRO A 56 -11.67 5.40 -16.90
C PRO A 56 -12.48 4.10 -16.90
N VAL A 57 -12.32 3.31 -15.83
CA VAL A 57 -13.13 2.12 -15.54
C VAL A 57 -13.67 2.22 -14.12
N VAL A 58 -14.98 2.43 -14.00
CA VAL A 58 -15.64 2.48 -12.71
C VAL A 58 -16.26 1.11 -12.41
N TYR A 59 -15.84 0.54 -11.30
CA TYR A 59 -16.21 -0.78 -10.83
C TYR A 59 -17.24 -0.73 -9.70
N GLU A 60 -18.28 -1.55 -9.83
CA GLU A 60 -19.16 -2.00 -8.76
C GLU A 60 -19.45 -3.49 -8.97
N ASP A 61 -19.85 -4.19 -7.92
CA ASP A 61 -20.07 -5.64 -7.95
C ASP A 61 -21.13 -6.08 -8.96
N ASP A 62 -22.09 -5.21 -9.27
CA ASP A 62 -23.21 -5.50 -10.17
C ASP A 62 -22.89 -5.28 -11.66
N VAL A 63 -21.72 -4.70 -11.98
CA VAL A 63 -21.34 -4.38 -13.37
C VAL A 63 -20.10 -5.14 -13.84
N LEU A 64 -19.76 -6.26 -13.20
CA LEU A 64 -18.57 -7.05 -13.51
C LEU A 64 -18.44 -7.44 -14.99
N ASP A 65 -19.50 -7.83 -15.66
CA ASP A 65 -19.44 -8.26 -17.07
C ASP A 65 -19.12 -7.09 -18.01
N ALA A 66 -19.64 -5.90 -17.70
CA ALA A 66 -19.31 -4.70 -18.46
C ALA A 66 -17.83 -4.30 -18.22
N VAL A 67 -17.35 -4.39 -16.98
CA VAL A 67 -15.93 -4.15 -16.64
C VAL A 67 -15.04 -5.19 -17.35
N ARG A 68 -15.39 -6.48 -17.31
CA ARG A 68 -14.67 -7.53 -18.04
C ARG A 68 -14.54 -7.22 -19.52
N SER A 69 -15.65 -6.84 -20.17
CA SER A 69 -15.69 -6.53 -21.59
C SER A 69 -14.86 -5.30 -21.94
N GLN A 70 -14.80 -4.31 -21.04
CA GLN A 70 -13.98 -3.11 -21.21
C GLN A 70 -12.49 -3.45 -21.07
N LEU A 71 -12.10 -4.17 -20.03
CA LEU A 71 -10.70 -4.54 -19.77
C LEU A 71 -10.13 -5.46 -20.86
N ALA A 72 -10.94 -6.34 -21.46
CA ALA A 72 -10.49 -7.29 -22.49
C ALA A 72 -9.91 -6.63 -23.76
N ARG A 73 -10.08 -5.31 -23.95
CA ARG A 73 -9.61 -4.55 -25.13
C ARG A 73 -8.35 -3.74 -24.85
N LEU A 74 -7.77 -3.88 -23.66
CA LEU A 74 -6.70 -3.03 -23.16
C LEU A 74 -5.39 -3.82 -22.98
N ASP A 75 -4.30 -3.10 -22.95
CA ASP A 75 -2.96 -3.65 -22.69
C ASP A 75 -2.67 -3.80 -21.20
N GLY A 76 -3.36 -3.04 -20.36
CA GLY A 76 -3.19 -3.08 -18.92
C GLY A 76 -4.24 -2.31 -18.14
N VAL A 77 -4.23 -2.51 -16.82
CA VAL A 77 -5.10 -1.82 -15.88
C VAL A 77 -4.35 -1.43 -14.62
N LEU A 78 -4.48 -0.17 -14.23
CA LEU A 78 -4.05 0.35 -12.94
C LEU A 78 -5.24 0.34 -11.99
N VAL A 79 -5.12 -0.33 -10.85
CA VAL A 79 -6.26 -0.61 -9.96
C VAL A 79 -6.16 0.23 -8.69
N TRP A 80 -7.13 1.12 -8.47
CA TRP A 80 -7.31 1.93 -7.28
C TRP A 80 -8.60 1.54 -6.53
N VAL A 81 -8.65 0.31 -6.08
CA VAL A 81 -9.76 -0.20 -5.25
C VAL A 81 -9.21 -0.69 -3.94
N ASN A 82 -9.60 -0.04 -2.85
CA ASN A 82 -9.21 -0.47 -1.51
C ASN A 82 -9.65 -1.92 -1.27
N PRO A 83 -8.74 -2.80 -0.83
CA PRO A 83 -9.08 -4.20 -0.53
C PRO A 83 -10.20 -4.38 0.49
N LEU A 84 -10.35 -3.42 1.40
CA LEU A 84 -11.43 -3.41 2.39
C LEU A 84 -11.96 -1.98 2.57
N HIS A 85 -13.22 -1.73 2.25
CA HIS A 85 -13.85 -0.41 2.35
C HIS A 85 -15.30 -0.56 2.84
N ASP A 86 -15.66 0.10 3.93
CA ASP A 86 -17.00 0.06 4.53
C ASP A 86 -17.56 -1.36 4.72
N GLY A 87 -16.72 -2.28 5.22
CA GLY A 87 -17.08 -3.67 5.41
C GLY A 87 -17.19 -4.51 4.13
N ARG A 88 -17.05 -3.89 2.95
CA ARG A 88 -17.03 -4.57 1.65
C ARG A 88 -15.62 -4.96 1.26
N ASN A 89 -15.42 -6.20 0.87
CA ASN A 89 -14.19 -6.67 0.26
C ASN A 89 -14.25 -6.51 -1.28
N ARG A 90 -13.20 -6.93 -1.97
CA ARG A 90 -13.12 -6.89 -3.43
C ARG A 90 -12.92 -8.28 -4.07
N ALA A 91 -13.39 -9.34 -3.40
CA ALA A 91 -13.15 -10.72 -3.85
C ALA A 91 -13.62 -10.98 -5.29
N LYS A 92 -14.77 -10.42 -5.68
CA LYS A 92 -15.29 -10.53 -7.06
C LYS A 92 -14.38 -9.83 -8.06
N LEU A 93 -13.91 -8.62 -7.73
CA LEU A 93 -12.93 -7.90 -8.55
C LEU A 93 -11.61 -8.65 -8.65
N ASP A 94 -11.12 -9.20 -7.54
CA ASP A 94 -9.86 -9.96 -7.52
C ASP A 94 -9.94 -11.21 -8.42
N ALA A 95 -11.08 -11.90 -8.45
CA ALA A 95 -11.30 -13.01 -9.38
C ALA A 95 -11.27 -12.53 -10.84
N LEU A 96 -11.96 -11.44 -11.17
CA LEU A 96 -11.94 -10.85 -12.51
C LEU A 96 -10.52 -10.41 -12.91
N LEU A 97 -9.78 -9.77 -12.02
CA LEU A 97 -8.43 -9.30 -12.33
C LEU A 97 -7.43 -10.44 -12.58
N ARG A 98 -7.58 -11.60 -11.90
CA ARG A 98 -6.80 -12.81 -12.22
C ARG A 98 -7.15 -13.34 -13.60
N GLU A 99 -8.44 -13.47 -13.91
CA GLU A 99 -8.91 -13.87 -15.24
C GLU A 99 -8.34 -12.97 -16.36
N VAL A 100 -8.35 -11.66 -16.13
CA VAL A 100 -7.80 -10.65 -17.06
C VAL A 100 -6.30 -10.82 -17.23
N ALA A 101 -5.58 -11.06 -16.12
CA ALA A 101 -4.13 -11.28 -16.14
C ALA A 101 -3.74 -12.60 -16.88
N GLU A 102 -4.51 -13.67 -16.71
CA GLU A 102 -4.34 -14.94 -17.42
C GLU A 102 -4.47 -14.80 -18.94
N ARG A 103 -5.22 -13.81 -19.40
CA ARG A 103 -5.34 -13.45 -20.82
C ARG A 103 -4.19 -12.56 -21.33
N GLY A 104 -3.17 -12.32 -20.51
CA GLY A 104 -1.99 -11.54 -20.88
C GLY A 104 -2.14 -10.02 -20.73
N ILE A 105 -3.25 -9.55 -20.16
CA ILE A 105 -3.45 -8.12 -19.86
C ILE A 105 -2.73 -7.81 -18.55
N TRP A 106 -1.88 -6.80 -18.57
CA TRP A 106 -1.15 -6.41 -17.38
C TRP A 106 -2.05 -5.80 -16.30
N VAL A 107 -1.94 -6.30 -15.06
CA VAL A 107 -2.73 -5.83 -13.90
C VAL A 107 -1.79 -5.26 -12.83
N SER A 108 -1.96 -4.01 -12.46
CA SER A 108 -1.24 -3.35 -11.37
C SER A 108 -2.21 -2.68 -10.36
N ALA A 109 -2.28 -3.15 -9.09
CA ALA A 109 -1.55 -4.30 -8.59
C ALA A 109 -2.35 -5.59 -8.80
N HIS A 110 -1.65 -6.64 -9.20
CA HIS A 110 -2.25 -7.98 -9.28
C HIS A 110 -2.77 -8.42 -7.91
N PRO A 111 -3.92 -9.11 -7.82
CA PRO A 111 -4.48 -9.55 -6.53
C PRO A 111 -3.51 -10.33 -5.65
N ASP A 112 -2.68 -11.20 -6.24
CA ASP A 112 -1.73 -11.99 -5.47
C ASP A 112 -0.56 -11.14 -4.94
N VAL A 113 -0.19 -10.08 -5.63
CA VAL A 113 0.78 -9.09 -5.14
C VAL A 113 0.17 -8.29 -3.97
N VAL A 114 -1.12 -7.92 -4.07
CA VAL A 114 -1.85 -7.29 -2.95
C VAL A 114 -1.86 -8.19 -1.71
N LEU A 115 -2.04 -9.50 -1.88
CA LEU A 115 -1.99 -10.46 -0.77
C LEU A 115 -0.60 -10.59 -0.16
N LYS A 116 0.45 -10.57 -0.97
CA LYS A 116 1.84 -10.70 -0.52
C LYS A 116 2.36 -9.43 0.17
N MET A 117 2.08 -8.24 -0.38
CA MET A 117 2.62 -6.96 0.07
C MET A 117 1.66 -6.17 0.99
N GLY A 118 0.36 -6.18 0.67
CA GLY A 118 -0.65 -5.30 1.28
C GLY A 118 -1.38 -5.92 2.47
N THR A 119 -0.94 -7.05 3.00
CA THR A 119 -1.41 -7.62 4.27
C THR A 119 -0.34 -7.43 5.35
N LYS A 120 -0.74 -7.35 6.61
CA LYS A 120 0.22 -7.15 7.70
C LYS A 120 1.13 -8.35 7.95
N GLU A 121 0.84 -9.50 7.35
CA GLU A 121 1.76 -10.66 7.35
C GLU A 121 3.13 -10.29 6.75
N VAL A 122 3.21 -9.31 5.83
CA VAL A 122 4.47 -8.80 5.28
C VAL A 122 5.43 -8.33 6.37
N LEU A 123 4.93 -7.75 7.45
CA LEU A 123 5.75 -7.27 8.57
C LEU A 123 6.54 -8.41 9.24
N HIS A 124 5.92 -9.58 9.36
CA HIS A 124 6.59 -10.77 9.88
C HIS A 124 7.53 -11.39 8.85
N ARG A 125 7.13 -11.45 7.58
CA ARG A 125 7.96 -12.02 6.50
C ARG A 125 9.26 -11.23 6.30
N THR A 126 9.22 -9.92 6.53
CA THR A 126 10.36 -9.01 6.34
C THR A 126 11.02 -8.57 7.66
N ARG A 127 10.70 -9.23 8.78
CA ARG A 127 11.20 -8.86 10.12
C ARG A 127 12.71 -8.89 10.29
N THR A 128 13.41 -9.64 9.45
CA THR A 128 14.89 -9.75 9.46
C THR A 128 15.59 -8.71 8.59
N MET A 129 14.84 -7.96 7.78
CA MET A 129 15.38 -6.82 7.03
C MET A 129 15.73 -5.68 8.00
N SER A 130 16.59 -4.75 7.58
CA SER A 130 17.03 -3.63 8.44
C SER A 130 15.91 -2.65 8.82
N TRP A 131 14.75 -2.70 8.16
CA TRP A 131 13.52 -2.01 8.57
C TRP A 131 12.65 -2.83 9.55
N GLY A 132 13.05 -4.05 9.84
CA GLY A 132 12.29 -4.97 10.67
C GLY A 132 12.44 -4.69 12.17
N CYS A 133 11.65 -5.39 12.94
CA CYS A 133 11.74 -5.42 14.39
C CYS A 133 11.29 -6.80 14.89
N ASP A 134 11.35 -7.04 16.21
CA ASP A 134 10.89 -8.29 16.84
C ASP A 134 9.38 -8.50 16.61
N THR A 135 9.03 -8.91 15.38
CA THR A 135 7.65 -9.15 14.96
C THR A 135 7.28 -10.62 15.10
N ALA A 136 6.23 -10.92 15.88
CA ALA A 136 5.60 -12.23 15.91
C ALA A 136 4.36 -12.30 15.03
N LEU A 137 4.01 -13.52 14.65
CA LEU A 137 2.80 -13.84 13.90
C LEU A 137 2.10 -15.01 14.58
N TYR A 138 0.84 -14.79 14.95
CA TYR A 138 -0.01 -15.83 15.54
C TYR A 138 -1.03 -16.29 14.51
N ARG A 139 -1.21 -17.60 14.36
CA ARG A 139 -2.22 -18.18 13.49
C ARG A 139 -3.46 -18.65 14.24
N THR A 140 -3.38 -18.74 15.55
CA THR A 140 -4.48 -19.12 16.43
C THR A 140 -4.45 -18.32 17.74
N VAL A 141 -5.60 -18.20 18.39
CA VAL A 141 -5.71 -17.54 19.69
C VAL A 141 -4.89 -18.31 20.75
N ASP A 142 -4.76 -19.62 20.63
CA ASP A 142 -3.99 -20.42 21.59
C ASP A 142 -2.48 -20.18 21.47
N ALA A 143 -1.97 -20.05 20.24
CA ALA A 143 -0.57 -19.63 20.03
C ALA A 143 -0.33 -18.22 20.61
N MET A 144 -1.25 -17.29 20.38
CA MET A 144 -1.17 -15.93 20.94
C MET A 144 -1.21 -15.98 22.48
N ARG A 145 -2.09 -16.80 23.06
CA ARG A 145 -2.20 -16.99 24.53
C ARG A 145 -0.90 -17.51 25.14
N ALA A 146 -0.23 -18.43 24.45
CA ALA A 146 1.01 -19.04 24.94
C ALA A 146 2.21 -18.07 24.88
N GLU A 147 2.30 -17.23 23.85
CA GLU A 147 3.51 -16.46 23.57
C GLU A 147 3.42 -14.98 24.00
N LEU A 148 2.24 -14.34 23.89
CA LEU A 148 2.07 -12.92 24.13
C LEU A 148 2.48 -12.46 25.54
N PRO A 149 2.21 -13.23 26.63
CA PRO A 149 2.64 -12.82 27.98
C PRO A 149 4.14 -12.55 28.12
N ALA A 150 4.98 -13.43 27.56
CA ALA A 150 6.42 -13.26 27.60
C ALA A 150 6.88 -12.03 26.80
N ARG A 151 6.22 -11.71 25.68
CA ARG A 151 6.52 -10.53 24.87
C ARG A 151 6.07 -9.24 25.56
N LEU A 152 4.95 -9.25 26.24
CA LEU A 152 4.46 -8.12 27.03
C LEU A 152 5.38 -7.84 28.23
N ALA A 153 5.97 -8.86 28.83
CA ALA A 153 6.96 -8.67 29.89
C ALA A 153 8.24 -7.95 29.41
N ALA A 154 8.56 -8.05 28.11
CA ALA A 154 9.67 -7.31 27.51
C ALA A 154 9.31 -5.86 27.13
N GLY A 155 8.03 -5.47 27.16
CA GLY A 155 7.57 -4.11 26.89
C GLY A 155 6.24 -4.05 26.15
N ALA A 156 5.78 -2.81 25.91
CA ALA A 156 4.54 -2.57 25.19
C ALA A 156 4.55 -3.15 23.78
N ARG A 157 3.44 -3.77 23.38
CA ARG A 157 3.26 -4.39 22.05
C ARG A 157 2.16 -3.71 21.27
N VAL A 158 2.23 -3.80 19.94
CA VAL A 158 1.16 -3.39 19.03
C VAL A 158 0.62 -4.62 18.32
N ILE A 159 -0.62 -4.97 18.66
CA ILE A 159 -1.33 -6.11 18.09
C ILE A 159 -2.16 -5.61 16.91
N LYS A 160 -2.06 -6.29 15.77
CA LYS A 160 -2.69 -5.86 14.51
C LYS A 160 -3.39 -7.05 13.85
N ARG A 161 -4.66 -6.88 13.46
CA ARG A 161 -5.31 -7.85 12.56
C ARG A 161 -4.62 -7.80 11.17
N ASN A 162 -4.64 -8.92 10.45
CA ASN A 162 -3.93 -9.04 9.17
C ASN A 162 -4.43 -8.04 8.11
N ARG A 163 -5.75 -7.82 8.05
CA ARG A 163 -6.41 -6.87 7.15
C ARG A 163 -7.21 -5.86 7.94
N GLY A 164 -7.07 -4.59 7.62
CA GLY A 164 -7.81 -3.50 8.26
C GLY A 164 -7.57 -2.20 7.54
N ASN A 165 -8.43 -1.22 7.80
CA ASN A 165 -8.33 0.13 7.30
C ASN A 165 -8.59 1.12 8.44
N GLY A 166 -7.98 2.30 8.40
CA GLY A 166 -8.25 3.38 9.37
C GLY A 166 -7.91 3.05 10.82
N GLY A 167 -6.95 2.16 11.08
CA GLY A 167 -6.54 1.77 12.44
C GLY A 167 -7.44 0.72 13.11
N GLN A 168 -8.51 0.26 12.44
CA GLN A 168 -9.38 -0.79 13.00
C GLN A 168 -8.61 -2.09 13.22
N GLY A 169 -8.75 -2.65 14.43
CA GLY A 169 -8.05 -3.88 14.83
C GLY A 169 -6.54 -3.67 15.04
N VAL A 170 -6.15 -2.47 15.46
CA VAL A 170 -4.78 -2.13 15.87
C VAL A 170 -4.82 -1.65 17.32
N TRP A 171 -4.05 -2.31 18.20
CA TRP A 171 -4.10 -2.13 19.64
C TRP A 171 -2.69 -1.98 20.21
N LYS A 172 -2.44 -0.93 21.00
CA LYS A 172 -1.29 -0.88 21.90
C LYS A 172 -1.68 -1.65 23.17
N VAL A 173 -0.83 -2.58 23.61
CA VAL A 173 -1.07 -3.43 24.77
C VAL A 173 0.13 -3.36 25.70
N GLU A 174 -0.12 -3.10 26.97
CA GLU A 174 0.87 -3.01 28.04
C GLU A 174 0.45 -3.91 29.19
N VAL A 175 1.40 -4.65 29.78
CA VAL A 175 1.11 -5.45 30.97
C VAL A 175 0.90 -4.53 32.18
N LEU A 176 -0.10 -4.84 32.98
CA LEU A 176 -0.31 -4.26 34.30
C LEU A 176 0.18 -5.23 35.39
N ALA A 177 0.33 -4.73 36.61
CA ALA A 177 0.60 -5.59 37.76
C ALA A 177 -0.52 -6.63 37.88
N THR A 178 -0.14 -7.87 38.21
CA THR A 178 -1.08 -8.97 38.37
C THR A 178 -2.01 -8.68 39.55
N THR A 179 -3.31 -8.63 39.31
CA THR A 179 -4.34 -8.52 40.35
C THR A 179 -4.97 -9.87 40.53
N ASP A 180 -5.04 -10.37 41.77
CA ASP A 180 -5.64 -11.65 42.13
C ASP A 180 -5.12 -12.87 41.33
N GLY A 181 -3.83 -12.87 41.01
CA GLY A 181 -3.18 -13.97 40.27
C GLY A 181 -3.55 -14.02 38.77
N ARG A 182 -4.31 -13.06 38.24
CA ARG A 182 -4.70 -12.98 36.82
C ARG A 182 -3.96 -11.85 36.14
N PRO A 183 -3.28 -12.08 35.01
CA PRO A 183 -2.64 -11.02 34.27
C PRO A 183 -3.68 -10.07 33.67
N SER A 184 -3.50 -8.75 33.93
CA SER A 184 -4.30 -7.69 33.35
C SER A 184 -3.43 -6.86 32.41
N VAL A 185 -4.08 -6.26 31.41
CA VAL A 185 -3.44 -5.44 30.38
C VAL A 185 -4.16 -4.12 30.25
N ARG A 186 -3.39 -3.09 29.92
CA ARG A 186 -3.88 -1.80 29.47
C ARG A 186 -3.86 -1.79 27.95
N VAL A 187 -5.00 -1.50 27.35
CA VAL A 187 -5.21 -1.61 25.91
C VAL A 187 -5.68 -0.26 25.38
N LEU A 188 -5.01 0.26 24.36
CA LEU A 188 -5.40 1.45 23.62
C LEU A 188 -5.69 1.09 22.16
N ASP A 189 -6.96 1.22 21.77
CA ASP A 189 -7.40 1.08 20.38
C ASP A 189 -6.90 2.27 19.56
N ALA A 190 -6.35 2.02 18.38
CA ALA A 190 -5.84 3.07 17.49
C ALA A 190 -6.93 4.07 17.04
N THR A 191 -8.20 3.69 17.13
CA THR A 191 -9.37 4.54 16.81
C THR A 191 -9.90 5.33 18.00
N LYS A 192 -9.40 5.05 19.23
CA LYS A 192 -9.83 5.68 20.48
C LYS A 192 -8.75 6.60 21.05
N ALA A 193 -9.17 7.52 21.93
CA ALA A 193 -8.27 8.43 22.63
C ALA A 193 -7.87 7.94 24.03
N GLU A 194 -8.69 7.10 24.63
CA GLU A 194 -8.54 6.65 26.00
C GLU A 194 -8.27 5.14 26.06
N PRO A 195 -7.28 4.71 26.87
CA PRO A 195 -7.04 3.31 27.11
C PRO A 195 -8.10 2.71 28.04
N GLU A 196 -8.23 1.41 28.01
CA GLU A 196 -9.01 0.62 28.95
C GLU A 196 -8.14 -0.45 29.63
N GLU A 197 -8.48 -0.82 30.84
CA GLU A 197 -7.86 -1.92 31.56
C GLU A 197 -8.77 -3.15 31.52
N THR A 198 -8.22 -4.29 31.20
CA THR A 198 -8.99 -5.53 31.03
C THR A 198 -8.14 -6.75 31.38
N PRO A 199 -8.73 -7.86 31.85
CA PRO A 199 -8.04 -9.13 31.92
C PRO A 199 -7.46 -9.54 30.57
N LEU A 200 -6.25 -10.09 30.53
CA LEU A 200 -5.62 -10.55 29.27
C LEU A 200 -6.51 -11.54 28.50
N GLU A 201 -7.18 -12.45 29.19
CA GLU A 201 -8.10 -13.40 28.55
C GLU A 201 -9.28 -12.73 27.83
N GLU A 202 -9.81 -11.64 28.37
CA GLU A 202 -10.87 -10.89 27.70
C GLU A 202 -10.33 -10.16 26.44
N PHE A 203 -9.12 -9.65 26.50
CA PHE A 203 -8.46 -9.09 25.31
C PHE A 203 -8.22 -10.17 24.23
N LEU A 204 -7.75 -11.36 24.60
CA LEU A 204 -7.56 -12.48 23.68
C LEU A 204 -8.87 -12.93 23.02
N LYS A 205 -9.97 -12.97 23.77
CA LYS A 205 -11.30 -13.26 23.21
C LYS A 205 -11.72 -12.22 22.16
N ARG A 206 -11.43 -10.93 22.37
CA ARG A 206 -11.70 -9.89 21.35
C ARG A 206 -10.88 -10.09 20.08
N CYS A 207 -9.65 -10.58 20.21
CA CYS A 207 -8.79 -10.89 19.07
C CYS A 207 -9.22 -12.15 18.31
N ALA A 208 -10.07 -13.02 18.87
CA ALA A 208 -10.41 -14.31 18.26
C ALA A 208 -10.97 -14.15 16.84
N ALA A 209 -11.83 -13.17 16.60
CA ALA A 209 -12.39 -12.90 15.28
C ALA A 209 -11.34 -12.46 14.24
N TYR A 210 -10.17 -11.96 14.66
CA TYR A 210 -9.13 -11.52 13.73
C TYR A 210 -8.42 -12.68 13.03
N PHE A 211 -8.50 -13.88 13.57
CA PHE A 211 -7.92 -15.08 12.98
C PHE A 211 -8.68 -15.58 11.75
N GLU A 212 -9.91 -15.12 11.54
CA GLU A 212 -10.67 -15.33 10.30
C GLU A 212 -9.97 -14.69 9.09
N ASP A 213 -9.22 -13.61 9.31
CA ASP A 213 -8.38 -12.96 8.29
C ASP A 213 -6.99 -13.65 8.11
N GLY A 214 -6.77 -14.79 8.77
CA GLY A 214 -5.61 -15.66 8.63
C GLY A 214 -4.55 -15.55 9.72
N CYS A 215 -4.26 -14.37 10.27
CA CYS A 215 -3.28 -14.21 11.34
C CYS A 215 -3.43 -12.87 12.08
N VAL A 216 -2.77 -12.82 13.24
CA VAL A 216 -2.56 -11.60 14.03
C VAL A 216 -1.07 -11.31 14.11
N ILE A 217 -0.69 -10.06 13.92
CA ILE A 217 0.68 -9.57 13.99
C ILE A 217 0.91 -8.86 15.32
N ASP A 218 2.06 -9.10 15.90
CA ASP A 218 2.53 -8.49 17.13
C ASP A 218 3.89 -7.84 16.91
N GLN A 219 3.98 -6.52 17.09
CA GLN A 219 5.20 -5.73 16.97
C GLN A 219 5.50 -4.98 18.27
N PRO A 220 6.77 -4.70 18.61
CA PRO A 220 7.09 -3.81 19.73
C PRO A 220 6.57 -2.38 19.43
N PHE A 221 6.00 -1.75 20.44
CA PHE A 221 5.59 -0.34 20.36
C PHE A 221 6.81 0.56 20.15
N GLN A 222 6.74 1.44 19.15
CA GLN A 222 7.82 2.37 18.86
C GLN A 222 7.66 3.65 19.69
N LYS A 223 8.57 3.88 20.63
CA LYS A 223 8.50 4.99 21.60
C LYS A 223 8.50 6.37 20.93
N ARG A 224 9.08 6.48 19.72
CA ARG A 224 9.14 7.72 18.94
C ARG A 224 7.93 7.93 18.00
N LEU A 225 6.86 7.16 18.16
CA LEU A 225 5.64 7.30 17.35
C LEU A 225 5.05 8.73 17.41
N SER A 226 5.21 9.44 18.54
CA SER A 226 4.80 10.84 18.69
C SER A 226 5.54 11.83 17.78
N GLU A 227 6.73 11.46 17.27
CA GLU A 227 7.46 12.27 16.30
C GLU A 227 6.85 12.17 14.89
N GLY A 228 6.03 11.15 14.65
CA GLY A 228 5.26 10.95 13.42
C GLY A 228 5.60 9.66 12.68
N VAL A 229 4.88 9.49 11.57
CA VAL A 229 5.05 8.41 10.61
C VAL A 229 5.50 9.00 9.29
N VAL A 230 6.53 8.44 8.70
CA VAL A 230 7.04 8.81 7.37
C VAL A 230 6.52 7.80 6.36
N ARG A 231 5.71 8.26 5.41
CA ARG A 231 5.25 7.48 4.27
C ARG A 231 6.18 7.70 3.10
N CYS A 232 6.71 6.61 2.54
CA CYS A 232 7.46 6.63 1.29
C CYS A 232 6.57 6.14 0.16
N TYR A 233 6.21 7.01 -0.78
CA TYR A 233 5.47 6.66 -1.98
C TYR A 233 6.42 6.06 -3.02
N MET A 234 6.02 4.93 -3.58
CA MET A 234 6.81 4.19 -4.56
C MET A 234 6.02 4.02 -5.86
N ALA A 235 6.66 4.29 -6.99
CA ALA A 235 6.19 3.90 -8.32
C ALA A 235 7.06 2.74 -8.81
N GLY A 236 6.51 1.51 -8.80
CA GLY A 236 7.34 0.33 -8.99
C GLY A 236 8.46 0.24 -7.96
N ASP A 237 9.71 0.29 -8.41
CA ASP A 237 10.92 0.24 -7.58
C ASP A 237 11.56 1.61 -7.32
N ARG A 238 10.88 2.71 -7.67
CA ARG A 238 11.39 4.08 -7.49
C ARG A 238 10.56 4.87 -6.52
N CYS A 239 11.24 5.64 -5.67
CA CYS A 239 10.59 6.59 -4.79
C CYS A 239 9.99 7.74 -5.61
N ALA A 240 8.72 8.03 -5.37
CA ALA A 240 7.96 9.07 -6.05
C ALA A 240 7.70 10.29 -5.15
N GLY A 241 7.89 10.17 -3.84
CA GLY A 241 7.72 11.27 -2.89
C GLY A 241 7.53 10.79 -1.46
N PHE A 242 7.31 11.73 -0.56
CA PHE A 242 7.16 11.44 0.86
C PHE A 242 5.94 12.12 1.46
N GLY A 243 5.41 11.52 2.53
CA GLY A 243 4.46 12.14 3.41
C GLY A 243 4.91 11.99 4.86
N HIS A 244 4.97 13.07 5.62
CA HIS A 244 5.25 13.01 7.05
C HIS A 244 4.04 13.50 7.84
N GLN A 245 3.57 12.70 8.78
CA GLN A 245 2.40 13.03 9.59
C GLN A 245 2.61 12.64 11.05
N LYS A 246 2.37 13.60 11.95
CA LYS A 246 2.19 13.31 13.36
C LYS A 246 0.83 12.64 13.56
N VAL A 247 0.84 11.44 14.12
CA VAL A 247 -0.37 10.62 14.32
C VAL A 247 -0.88 10.73 15.75
N LYS A 248 -2.20 10.56 15.92
CA LYS A 248 -2.84 10.44 17.25
C LYS A 248 -2.96 9.00 17.69
N ALA A 249 -3.01 8.09 16.74
CA ALA A 249 -3.24 6.66 16.98
C ALA A 249 -2.20 6.10 17.96
N LEU A 250 -2.67 5.33 18.94
CA LEU A 250 -1.85 4.68 19.98
C LEU A 250 -1.06 5.63 20.90
N ILE A 251 -1.37 6.92 20.89
CA ILE A 251 -0.80 7.94 21.77
C ILE A 251 -1.91 8.41 22.71
N GLU A 252 -1.64 8.36 24.01
CA GLU A 252 -2.63 8.73 25.05
C GLU A 252 -2.82 10.25 25.17
N ALA A 253 -4.01 10.66 25.56
CA ALA A 253 -4.27 12.05 25.95
C ALA A 253 -3.47 12.42 27.25
N PRO A 254 -2.98 13.67 27.44
CA PRO A 254 -3.18 14.82 26.56
C PRO A 254 -2.21 14.91 25.37
N ALA A 255 -1.16 14.07 25.31
CA ALA A 255 -0.12 14.14 24.29
C ALA A 255 -0.69 13.99 22.86
N ALA A 256 -1.71 13.14 22.69
CA ALA A 256 -2.38 12.96 21.39
C ALA A 256 -3.01 14.24 20.83
N ARG A 257 -3.54 15.11 21.70
CA ARG A 257 -4.18 16.39 21.28
C ARG A 257 -3.17 17.41 20.79
N ALA A 258 -1.95 17.36 21.32
CA ALA A 258 -0.88 18.31 20.97
C ALA A 258 -0.12 17.92 19.68
N THR A 259 -0.23 16.67 19.22
CA THR A 259 0.66 16.12 18.21
C THR A 259 0.06 15.93 16.83
N ALA A 260 -1.28 15.86 16.70
CA ALA A 260 -1.87 15.60 15.39
C ALA A 260 -1.79 16.82 14.47
N GLY A 261 -1.28 16.58 13.28
CA GLY A 261 -1.19 17.56 12.21
C GLY A 261 -1.61 16.98 10.85
N ALA A 262 -1.82 17.88 9.88
CA ALA A 262 -1.97 17.48 8.49
C ALA A 262 -0.72 16.74 8.03
N ARG A 263 -0.88 15.80 7.10
CA ARG A 263 0.27 15.17 6.44
C ARG A 263 0.96 16.21 5.56
N LEU A 264 2.26 16.37 5.76
CA LEU A 264 3.10 17.21 4.93
C LEU A 264 3.65 16.35 3.79
N TYR A 265 3.27 16.67 2.58
CA TYR A 265 3.76 15.99 1.37
C TYR A 265 4.97 16.73 0.85
N THR A 266 5.99 15.98 0.44
CA THR A 266 7.23 16.54 -0.10
C THR A 266 7.74 15.69 -1.26
N SER A 267 8.48 16.36 -2.13
CA SER A 267 9.16 15.77 -3.29
C SER A 267 10.10 14.64 -2.90
N LYS A 268 10.35 13.73 -3.83
CA LYS A 268 11.40 12.70 -3.70
C LYS A 268 12.80 13.28 -3.48
N ALA A 269 13.01 14.58 -3.75
CA ALA A 269 14.28 15.27 -3.53
C ALA A 269 14.42 15.89 -2.12
N ASP A 270 13.42 15.75 -1.23
CA ASP A 270 13.48 16.29 0.13
C ASP A 270 14.74 15.81 0.86
N PRO A 271 15.65 16.73 1.30
CA PRO A 271 16.93 16.36 1.91
C PRO A 271 16.77 15.55 3.21
N ARG A 272 15.67 15.72 3.94
CA ARG A 272 15.39 14.98 5.19
C ARG A 272 15.28 13.49 4.97
N PHE A 273 14.80 13.07 3.79
CA PHE A 273 14.44 11.68 3.51
C PHE A 273 15.34 11.00 2.46
N GLN A 274 16.48 11.64 2.07
CA GLN A 274 17.37 11.04 1.06
C GLN A 274 17.98 9.71 1.51
N ARG A 275 18.23 9.54 2.82
CA ARG A 275 18.67 8.24 3.35
C ARG A 275 17.56 7.18 3.20
N LEU A 276 16.30 7.51 3.54
CA LEU A 276 15.16 6.61 3.36
C LEU A 276 14.97 6.24 1.89
N ARG A 277 15.08 7.23 0.99
CA ARG A 277 15.00 7.00 -0.45
C ARG A 277 16.00 5.95 -0.92
N ARG A 278 17.29 6.14 -0.59
CA ARG A 278 18.35 5.18 -0.97
C ARG A 278 18.09 3.79 -0.40
N LEU A 279 17.74 3.69 0.86
CA LEU A 279 17.38 2.42 1.49
C LEU A 279 16.24 1.73 0.74
N MET A 280 15.18 2.46 0.41
CA MET A 280 14.03 1.91 -0.34
C MET A 280 14.41 1.45 -1.75
N GLU A 281 15.11 2.30 -2.51
CA GLU A 281 15.41 2.02 -3.92
C GLU A 281 16.52 0.96 -4.09
N ASP A 282 17.58 1.04 -3.27
CA ASP A 282 18.81 0.27 -3.52
C ASP A 282 18.88 -1.02 -2.68
N GLU A 283 18.21 -1.07 -1.52
CA GLU A 283 18.32 -2.19 -0.59
C GLU A 283 16.97 -2.87 -0.33
N TRP A 284 15.98 -2.14 0.15
CA TRP A 284 14.78 -2.73 0.74
C TRP A 284 13.79 -3.24 -0.31
N THR A 285 13.60 -2.53 -1.42
CA THR A 285 12.72 -3.03 -2.48
C THR A 285 13.27 -4.31 -3.12
N PRO A 286 14.57 -4.42 -3.45
CA PRO A 286 15.16 -5.69 -3.89
C PRO A 286 15.02 -6.83 -2.86
N GLN A 287 15.27 -6.56 -1.57
CA GLN A 287 15.11 -7.55 -0.51
C GLN A 287 13.64 -7.97 -0.31
N LEU A 288 12.71 -7.02 -0.37
CA LEU A 288 11.27 -7.28 -0.32
C LEU A 288 10.84 -8.20 -1.47
N MET A 289 11.27 -7.90 -2.69
CA MET A 289 11.00 -8.72 -3.87
C MET A 289 11.49 -10.15 -3.66
N SER A 290 12.72 -10.33 -3.20
CA SER A 290 13.29 -11.65 -2.89
C SER A 290 12.50 -12.38 -1.81
N SER A 291 12.18 -11.69 -0.70
CA SER A 291 11.46 -12.28 0.45
C SER A 291 10.03 -12.71 0.12
N LEU A 292 9.41 -12.05 -0.86
CA LEU A 292 8.02 -12.29 -1.26
C LEU A 292 7.90 -13.07 -2.58
N ASP A 293 9.01 -13.45 -3.20
CA ASP A 293 9.05 -14.07 -4.52
C ASP A 293 8.22 -13.24 -5.53
N LEU A 294 8.70 -12.01 -5.78
CA LEU A 294 8.12 -11.06 -6.72
C LEU A 294 9.14 -10.69 -7.78
N ALA A 295 8.76 -10.75 -9.04
CA ALA A 295 9.58 -10.18 -10.10
C ALA A 295 9.40 -8.64 -10.12
N ARG A 296 10.41 -7.91 -10.59
CA ARG A 296 10.38 -6.45 -10.71
C ARG A 296 9.17 -5.93 -11.49
N ARG A 297 8.76 -6.67 -12.52
CA ARG A 297 7.59 -6.37 -13.36
C ARG A 297 6.26 -6.48 -12.63
N ASP A 298 6.23 -7.17 -11.48
CA ASP A 298 5.02 -7.42 -10.69
C ASP A 298 4.83 -6.36 -9.60
N LEU A 299 5.84 -5.52 -9.35
CA LEU A 299 5.71 -4.43 -8.40
C LEU A 299 4.55 -3.49 -8.79
N PRO A 300 3.74 -3.06 -7.83
CA PRO A 300 2.64 -2.14 -8.10
C PRO A 300 3.13 -0.82 -8.69
N MET A 301 2.40 -0.26 -9.68
CA MET A 301 2.72 1.05 -10.23
C MET A 301 2.60 2.17 -9.20
N ILE A 302 1.81 1.97 -8.16
CA ILE A 302 1.79 2.80 -6.97
C ILE A 302 1.59 1.94 -5.72
N TRP A 303 2.43 2.15 -4.73
CA TRP A 303 2.33 1.60 -3.39
C TRP A 303 3.04 2.52 -2.41
N ASP A 304 2.83 2.34 -1.12
CA ASP A 304 3.59 3.06 -0.11
C ASP A 304 3.99 2.15 1.04
N ALA A 305 5.04 2.58 1.74
CA ALA A 305 5.48 2.01 2.99
C ALA A 305 5.47 3.08 4.08
N ASP A 306 4.77 2.79 5.17
CA ASP A 306 4.68 3.63 6.35
C ASP A 306 5.75 3.23 7.38
N PHE A 307 6.62 4.17 7.71
CA PHE A 307 7.71 3.97 8.65
C PHE A 307 7.50 4.75 9.93
N MET A 308 7.58 4.07 11.05
CA MET A 308 7.77 4.68 12.37
C MET A 308 9.26 4.96 12.59
N LEU A 309 9.58 5.96 13.40
CA LEU A 309 10.95 6.20 13.83
C LEU A 309 11.32 5.23 14.95
N GLY A 310 12.34 4.42 14.68
CA GLY A 310 12.96 3.53 15.66
C GLY A 310 13.97 4.26 16.55
N GLY A 311 14.84 3.51 17.23
CA GLY A 311 15.98 4.10 17.94
C GLY A 311 16.91 4.84 16.99
N ARG A 312 17.66 5.83 17.52
CA ARG A 312 18.69 6.51 16.73
C ARG A 312 19.93 5.64 16.63
N GLY A 313 20.56 5.66 15.47
CA GLY A 313 21.89 5.08 15.28
C GLY A 313 22.95 5.79 16.11
N VAL A 314 24.12 5.18 16.24
CA VAL A 314 25.27 5.75 16.97
C VAL A 314 25.76 7.08 16.37
N ASP A 315 25.48 7.31 15.09
CA ASP A 315 25.75 8.53 14.33
C ASP A 315 24.64 9.58 14.43
N GLY A 316 23.62 9.33 15.28
CA GLY A 316 22.44 10.18 15.45
C GLY A 316 21.40 10.08 14.35
N THR A 317 21.60 9.27 13.32
CA THR A 317 20.65 9.07 12.23
C THR A 317 19.41 8.33 12.71
N ASP A 318 18.26 8.61 12.07
CA ASP A 318 17.03 7.91 12.34
C ASP A 318 17.05 6.50 11.75
N ASN A 319 16.64 5.52 12.56
CA ASN A 319 16.27 4.20 12.06
C ASN A 319 14.78 4.19 11.75
N TYR A 320 14.40 3.47 10.69
CA TYR A 320 13.04 3.35 10.24
C TYR A 320 12.53 1.94 10.51
N VAL A 321 11.34 1.83 11.11
CA VAL A 321 10.67 0.56 11.39
C VAL A 321 9.40 0.48 10.57
N LEU A 322 9.27 -0.55 9.74
CA LEU A 322 8.11 -0.73 8.88
C LEU A 322 6.85 -0.98 9.72
N GLY A 323 5.85 -0.13 9.53
CA GLY A 323 4.54 -0.23 10.18
C GLY A 323 3.45 -0.82 9.31
N GLU A 324 3.49 -0.54 8.00
CA GLU A 324 2.49 -0.98 7.05
C GLU A 324 3.00 -0.82 5.61
N ILE A 325 2.53 -1.66 4.70
CA ILE A 325 2.62 -1.43 3.25
C ILE A 325 1.19 -1.33 2.71
N ASN A 326 0.90 -0.27 1.95
CA ASN A 326 -0.37 -0.06 1.29
C ASN A 326 -0.24 -0.34 -0.21
N VAL A 327 -1.14 -1.15 -0.74
CA VAL A 327 -1.20 -1.52 -2.15
C VAL A 327 -2.63 -1.37 -2.65
N SER A 328 -2.79 -0.79 -3.86
CA SER A 328 -4.10 -0.66 -4.53
C SER A 328 -5.09 0.32 -3.87
N SER A 329 -4.67 1.06 -2.84
CA SER A 329 -5.46 2.09 -2.17
C SER A 329 -4.71 3.42 -2.04
N VAL A 330 -3.49 3.48 -2.56
CA VAL A 330 -2.58 4.61 -2.43
C VAL A 330 -2.95 5.69 -3.43
N PHE A 331 -3.30 6.88 -2.96
CA PHE A 331 -3.57 8.01 -3.83
C PHE A 331 -2.24 8.63 -4.34
N PRO A 332 -2.13 9.01 -5.62
CA PRO A 332 -0.90 9.56 -6.20
C PRO A 332 -0.62 10.99 -5.72
N ILE A 333 0.04 11.10 -4.58
CA ILE A 333 0.50 12.35 -3.98
C ILE A 333 1.97 12.17 -3.52
N PRO A 334 2.83 13.19 -3.61
CA PRO A 334 2.64 14.53 -4.18
C PRO A 334 2.51 14.55 -5.71
N ASP A 335 2.35 15.73 -6.30
CA ASP A 335 1.99 15.90 -7.72
C ASP A 335 2.96 15.21 -8.71
N GLU A 336 4.26 15.16 -8.38
CA GLU A 336 5.28 14.49 -9.20
C GLU A 336 5.07 12.97 -9.30
N VAL A 337 4.26 12.38 -8.44
CA VAL A 337 3.96 10.94 -8.45
C VAL A 337 3.21 10.54 -9.73
N ALA A 338 2.38 11.42 -10.28
CA ALA A 338 1.66 11.15 -11.53
C ALA A 338 2.62 10.93 -12.71
N GLU A 339 3.69 11.72 -12.79
CA GLU A 339 4.72 11.59 -13.82
C GLU A 339 5.54 10.32 -13.64
N GLU A 340 5.92 9.97 -12.40
CA GLU A 340 6.63 8.72 -12.11
C GLU A 340 5.79 7.49 -12.47
N ILE A 341 4.50 7.49 -12.15
CA ILE A 341 3.59 6.41 -12.56
C ILE A 341 3.55 6.30 -14.08
N ALA A 342 3.35 7.40 -14.79
CA ALA A 342 3.26 7.41 -16.24
C ALA A 342 4.55 6.89 -16.88
N GLN A 343 5.73 7.30 -16.38
CA GLN A 343 7.01 6.81 -16.87
C GLN A 343 7.17 5.29 -16.65
N ARG A 344 6.79 4.78 -15.46
CA ARG A 344 6.84 3.32 -15.19
C ARG A 344 5.87 2.53 -16.07
N VAL A 345 4.69 3.09 -16.36
CA VAL A 345 3.74 2.48 -17.30
C VAL A 345 4.34 2.36 -18.70
N VAL A 346 4.98 3.43 -19.19
CA VAL A 346 5.68 3.42 -20.49
C VAL A 346 6.77 2.37 -20.52
N ASP A 347 7.62 2.31 -19.48
CA ASP A 347 8.68 1.31 -19.38
C ASP A 347 8.10 -0.12 -19.42
N ARG A 348 6.96 -0.32 -18.75
CA ARG A 348 6.27 -1.62 -18.72
C ARG A 348 5.67 -2.00 -20.08
N LEU A 349 5.03 -1.05 -20.77
CA LEU A 349 4.46 -1.28 -22.09
C LEU A 349 5.55 -1.61 -23.13
N LYS A 350 6.69 -0.92 -23.08
CA LYS A 350 7.84 -1.17 -23.96
C LYS A 350 8.54 -2.51 -23.67
N SER A 351 8.45 -3.02 -22.46
CA SER A 351 9.06 -4.30 -22.08
C SER A 351 8.21 -5.54 -22.38
N LYS A 352 7.01 -5.37 -22.98
CA LYS A 352 6.24 -6.51 -23.50
C LYS A 352 7.08 -7.18 -24.61
N PRO A 353 7.38 -8.49 -24.55
CA PRO A 353 7.93 -9.17 -25.71
C PRO A 353 6.92 -9.06 -26.84
N ASP A 354 7.39 -8.71 -28.04
CA ASP A 354 6.58 -8.76 -29.26
C ASP A 354 6.03 -10.18 -29.43
N LEU A 355 4.75 -10.37 -29.10
CA LEU A 355 4.05 -11.65 -29.35
C LEU A 355 4.05 -12.03 -30.84
N ALA A 356 4.29 -11.08 -31.74
CA ALA A 356 4.47 -11.31 -33.16
C ALA A 356 5.78 -12.05 -33.49
N ALA A 357 6.84 -11.89 -32.70
CA ALA A 357 8.11 -12.58 -32.90
C ALA A 357 8.08 -14.06 -32.47
N ALA A 358 7.21 -14.43 -31.54
CA ALA A 358 7.11 -15.81 -31.05
C ALA A 358 6.35 -16.74 -31.99
N GLN A 359 5.49 -16.23 -32.87
CA GLN A 359 4.76 -17.05 -33.85
C GLN A 359 5.58 -17.43 -35.06
N THR A 360 6.68 -16.74 -35.34
CA THR A 360 7.54 -17.03 -36.52
C THR A 360 8.58 -18.14 -36.26
N VAL A 361 8.74 -18.60 -35.02
CA VAL A 361 9.73 -19.64 -34.65
C VAL A 361 9.11 -21.05 -34.66
N VAL A 362 7.79 -21.18 -34.67
CA VAL A 362 7.10 -22.49 -34.66
C VAL A 362 6.82 -23.04 -36.11
N GLU A 363 7.06 -22.24 -37.15
CA GLU A 363 6.86 -22.63 -38.55
C GLU A 363 8.17 -22.85 -39.32
N ARG A 364 9.26 -23.19 -38.66
CA ARG A 364 10.47 -23.65 -39.34
C ARG A 364 10.94 -25.01 -38.84
#